data_bb728e4b08ee975b8ce33bd01be0836a
#
_entry.id   bb728e4b08ee975b8ce33bd01be0836a
#
_cell.length_a   1.000
_cell.length_b   1.000
_cell.length_c   1.000
_cell.angle_alpha   90.00
_cell.angle_beta   90.00
_cell.angle_gamma   90.00
#
_symmetry.space_group_name_H-M   'P 1'
#
loop_
_entity.id
_entity.type
_entity.pdbx_description
1 polymer ?
#
loop_
_entity_poly.entity_id
_entity_poly.type
_entity_poly.pdbx_seq_one_letter_code
_entity_poly.pdbx_strand_id
1 'polypeptide(L)'
;LRFQNESRIIDTIKQHSRQRSSAKTSAPAVDIIIPHFNGVEILDKCLASLEKTSYTNLSIVIVDNGTVDESLKLAAEKYKRIRIFSAGKNLGYAGGCNFGFQRTRGKYVVFLNNDTEQEPDWLERLVEIAEKDEQIAALQPKLLSMHAKMHGEKVFDYAGAAGGMLDALGYPYARGRVFNSVEADHGQYDTTEDIFWASGAAMMVRRAVVEQLGGFDSEFFAHMEEIDLCWRMKLAGYRVVCVPSAVVYHYGGATLAAGNPRKIYLNHRNNVMMIVKNASLGRLLWLFPVRLALELASLLYYQCYAKEYVRYVWRALWWNLKHLPETLSKRRTVQTMRKCHDKEIFKNSGGLVVLKKVIFGRMKTNGR
;
A
#
# COMPACT_ATOMS: atom_id res chain seq x y z
N LEU A 1 -28.12 -9.61 -58.65
CA LEU A 1 -27.38 -8.46 -58.11
C LEU A 1 -27.65 -8.19 -56.62
N ARG A 2 -28.85 -8.49 -56.06
CA ARG A 2 -29.15 -8.25 -54.65
C ARG A 2 -28.53 -9.29 -53.71
N PHE A 3 -28.47 -10.55 -54.08
CA PHE A 3 -27.89 -11.65 -53.29
C PHE A 3 -26.34 -11.64 -53.22
N GLN A 4 -25.66 -11.04 -54.23
CA GLN A 4 -24.20 -10.93 -54.22
C GLN A 4 -23.69 -9.82 -53.27
N ASN A 5 -24.52 -8.77 -53.00
CA ASN A 5 -24.14 -7.69 -52.08
C ASN A 5 -24.30 -8.13 -50.62
N GLU A 6 -25.29 -8.94 -50.28
CA GLU A 6 -25.49 -9.43 -48.90
C GLU A 6 -24.37 -10.39 -48.46
N SER A 7 -23.92 -11.27 -49.36
CA SER A 7 -22.78 -12.17 -49.07
C SER A 7 -21.49 -11.38 -48.82
N ARG A 8 -21.20 -10.33 -49.57
CA ARG A 8 -20.01 -9.48 -49.35
C ARG A 8 -20.06 -8.73 -48.03
N ILE A 9 -21.23 -8.24 -47.60
CA ILE A 9 -21.40 -7.54 -46.32
C ILE A 9 -21.21 -8.51 -45.15
N ILE A 10 -21.73 -9.74 -45.23
CA ILE A 10 -21.55 -10.77 -44.21
C ILE A 10 -20.10 -11.21 -44.09
N ASP A 11 -19.38 -11.35 -45.22
CA ASP A 11 -17.95 -11.69 -45.23
C ASP A 11 -17.09 -10.56 -44.67
N THR A 12 -17.42 -9.31 -44.98
CA THR A 12 -16.72 -8.13 -44.41
C THR A 12 -16.97 -8.03 -42.86
N ILE A 13 -18.18 -8.28 -42.40
CA ILE A 13 -18.50 -8.32 -40.96
C ILE A 13 -17.77 -9.48 -40.28
N LYS A 14 -17.71 -10.66 -40.89
CA LYS A 14 -16.95 -11.82 -40.38
C LYS A 14 -15.43 -11.58 -40.40
N GLN A 15 -14.89 -10.90 -41.40
CA GLN A 15 -13.48 -10.50 -41.40
C GLN A 15 -13.17 -9.45 -40.32
N HIS A 16 -14.01 -8.44 -40.12
CA HIS A 16 -13.84 -7.46 -39.06
C HIS A 16 -14.03 -8.07 -37.66
N SER A 17 -14.94 -9.05 -37.47
CA SER A 17 -15.06 -9.78 -36.23
C SER A 17 -13.87 -10.72 -35.98
N ARG A 18 -13.33 -11.36 -37.00
CA ARG A 18 -12.09 -12.18 -36.91
C ARG A 18 -10.85 -11.34 -36.65
N GLN A 19 -10.72 -10.16 -37.23
CA GLN A 19 -9.63 -9.22 -36.95
C GLN A 19 -9.71 -8.62 -35.53
N ARG A 20 -10.91 -8.43 -34.97
CA ARG A 20 -11.07 -8.05 -33.56
C ARG A 20 -10.77 -9.18 -32.57
N SER A 21 -10.89 -10.46 -32.99
CA SER A 21 -10.64 -11.63 -32.13
C SER A 21 -9.17 -12.11 -32.15
N SER A 22 -8.32 -11.57 -33.02
CA SER A 22 -6.91 -12.03 -33.18
C SER A 22 -5.84 -11.08 -32.64
N ALA A 23 -6.19 -9.91 -32.13
CA ALA A 23 -5.30 -9.16 -31.28
C ALA A 23 -5.34 -9.79 -29.87
N LYS A 24 -4.57 -10.86 -29.64
CA LYS A 24 -4.09 -11.19 -28.30
C LYS A 24 -3.31 -9.96 -27.84
N THR A 25 -3.99 -9.02 -27.15
CA THR A 25 -3.29 -7.96 -26.45
C THR A 25 -2.33 -8.67 -25.51
N SER A 26 -1.02 -8.49 -25.74
CA SER A 26 0.00 -9.04 -24.84
C SER A 26 -0.33 -8.57 -23.43
N ALA A 27 -0.29 -9.49 -22.46
CA ALA A 27 -0.54 -9.16 -21.06
C ALA A 27 0.24 -7.89 -20.67
N PRO A 28 -0.35 -6.93 -19.95
CA PRO A 28 0.31 -5.67 -19.59
C PRO A 28 1.63 -5.91 -18.86
N ALA A 29 2.64 -5.09 -19.14
CA ALA A 29 3.91 -5.19 -18.43
C ALA A 29 3.74 -4.74 -16.97
N VAL A 30 4.26 -5.54 -16.04
CA VAL A 30 4.27 -5.28 -14.59
C VAL A 30 5.72 -5.24 -14.10
N ASP A 31 6.08 -4.18 -13.40
CA ASP A 31 7.37 -4.09 -12.71
C ASP A 31 7.16 -4.28 -11.21
N ILE A 32 7.88 -5.23 -10.59
CA ILE A 32 7.90 -5.44 -9.15
C ILE A 32 9.12 -4.74 -8.58
N ILE A 33 8.92 -3.83 -7.63
CA ILE A 33 9.98 -3.06 -6.98
C ILE A 33 10.08 -3.52 -5.53
N ILE A 34 11.25 -3.99 -5.13
CA ILE A 34 11.55 -4.50 -3.80
C ILE A 34 12.66 -3.64 -3.18
N PRO A 35 12.34 -2.64 -2.34
CA PRO A 35 13.35 -1.98 -1.51
C PRO A 35 13.93 -2.98 -0.51
N HIS A 36 15.24 -3.20 -0.56
CA HIS A 36 15.91 -4.18 0.28
C HIS A 36 17.00 -3.51 1.11
N PHE A 37 17.06 -3.84 2.40
CA PHE A 37 18.08 -3.34 3.30
C PHE A 37 19.01 -4.47 3.77
N ASN A 38 18.49 -5.55 4.37
CA ASN A 38 19.22 -6.73 4.80
C ASN A 38 18.29 -7.95 4.88
N GLY A 39 18.86 -9.15 5.02
CA GLY A 39 18.15 -10.38 5.28
C GLY A 39 18.24 -11.39 4.14
N VAL A 40 19.28 -12.23 4.17
CA VAL A 40 19.53 -13.25 3.14
C VAL A 40 18.36 -14.20 2.97
N GLU A 41 17.92 -14.85 4.05
CA GLU A 41 16.87 -15.87 3.99
C GLU A 41 15.51 -15.29 3.59
N ILE A 42 15.18 -14.10 4.09
CA ILE A 42 13.93 -13.42 3.81
C ILE A 42 13.83 -13.04 2.33
N LEU A 43 14.90 -12.45 1.78
CA LEU A 43 14.94 -12.10 0.36
C LEU A 43 14.89 -13.35 -0.51
N ASP A 44 15.58 -14.41 -0.15
CA ASP A 44 15.60 -15.68 -0.89
C ASP A 44 14.19 -16.29 -0.97
N LYS A 45 13.45 -16.36 0.13
CA LYS A 45 12.08 -16.86 0.17
C LYS A 45 11.13 -16.01 -0.70
N CYS A 46 11.25 -14.68 -0.63
CA CYS A 46 10.47 -13.77 -1.44
C CYS A 46 10.72 -14.01 -2.94
N LEU A 47 11.98 -14.06 -3.36
CA LEU A 47 12.35 -14.27 -4.76
C LEU A 47 11.96 -15.68 -5.25
N ALA A 48 12.11 -16.71 -4.41
CA ALA A 48 11.69 -18.07 -4.73
C ALA A 48 10.17 -18.18 -4.95
N SER A 49 9.35 -17.39 -4.25
CA SER A 49 7.92 -17.36 -4.48
C SER A 49 7.57 -16.58 -5.76
N LEU A 50 8.30 -15.51 -6.07
CA LEU A 50 8.14 -14.75 -7.33
C LEU A 50 8.49 -15.57 -8.57
N GLU A 51 9.48 -16.48 -8.50
CA GLU A 51 9.80 -17.41 -9.59
C GLU A 51 8.64 -18.35 -9.93
N LYS A 52 7.75 -18.61 -8.98
CA LYS A 52 6.55 -19.45 -9.16
C LYS A 52 5.35 -18.67 -9.69
N THR A 53 5.46 -17.34 -9.81
CA THR A 53 4.37 -16.51 -10.31
C THR A 53 4.05 -16.87 -11.76
N SER A 54 2.78 -17.15 -12.05
CA SER A 54 2.30 -17.57 -13.37
C SER A 54 2.28 -16.42 -14.37
N TYR A 55 2.21 -15.18 -13.91
CA TYR A 55 2.25 -13.99 -14.77
C TYR A 55 3.62 -13.82 -15.45
N THR A 56 3.63 -13.84 -16.79
CA THR A 56 4.88 -13.94 -17.55
C THR A 56 5.50 -12.60 -17.93
N ASN A 57 4.67 -11.54 -18.17
CA ASN A 57 5.16 -10.23 -18.57
C ASN A 57 5.51 -9.36 -17.36
N LEU A 58 6.41 -9.84 -16.52
CA LEU A 58 6.88 -9.17 -15.32
C LEU A 58 8.39 -8.96 -15.34
N SER A 59 8.84 -7.94 -14.62
CA SER A 59 10.24 -7.61 -14.36
C SER A 59 10.42 -7.33 -12.88
N ILE A 60 11.50 -7.84 -12.28
CA ILE A 60 11.79 -7.67 -10.85
C ILE A 60 12.98 -6.73 -10.70
N VAL A 61 12.76 -5.65 -9.94
CA VAL A 61 13.77 -4.65 -9.60
C VAL A 61 13.98 -4.64 -8.09
N ILE A 62 15.19 -4.99 -7.67
CA ILE A 62 15.59 -4.85 -6.28
C ILE A 62 16.34 -3.52 -6.14
N VAL A 63 15.93 -2.73 -5.16
CA VAL A 63 16.63 -1.51 -4.78
C VAL A 63 17.53 -1.83 -3.59
N ASP A 64 18.85 -1.83 -3.81
CA ASP A 64 19.84 -1.86 -2.73
C ASP A 64 19.73 -0.56 -1.94
N ASN A 65 19.08 -0.63 -0.80
CA ASN A 65 18.79 0.51 0.06
C ASN A 65 19.82 0.67 1.19
N GLY A 66 21.11 0.41 0.87
CA GLY A 66 22.22 0.43 1.80
C GLY A 66 22.45 -0.91 2.49
N THR A 67 22.33 -2.00 1.74
CA THR A 67 22.56 -3.39 2.19
C THR A 67 24.00 -3.59 2.63
N VAL A 68 24.20 -4.27 3.75
CA VAL A 68 25.54 -4.54 4.32
C VAL A 68 25.84 -6.03 4.46
N ASP A 69 24.85 -6.91 4.20
CA ASP A 69 25.04 -8.37 4.20
C ASP A 69 25.22 -8.92 2.77
N GLU A 70 25.37 -10.24 2.64
CA GLU A 70 25.59 -10.90 1.35
C GLU A 70 24.30 -11.16 0.54
N SER A 71 23.14 -10.71 1.01
CA SER A 71 21.82 -11.04 0.43
C SER A 71 21.73 -10.71 -1.07
N LEU A 72 22.19 -9.52 -1.47
CA LEU A 72 22.14 -9.10 -2.88
C LEU A 72 23.10 -9.86 -3.78
N LYS A 73 24.29 -10.22 -3.28
CA LYS A 73 25.25 -11.03 -4.00
C LYS A 73 24.68 -12.42 -4.28
N LEU A 74 24.18 -13.09 -3.24
CA LEU A 74 23.59 -14.43 -3.36
C LEU A 74 22.32 -14.40 -4.25
N ALA A 75 21.49 -13.36 -4.14
CA ALA A 75 20.34 -13.20 -5.01
C ALA A 75 20.73 -13.04 -6.48
N ALA A 76 21.76 -12.25 -6.80
CA ALA A 76 22.26 -12.06 -8.17
C ALA A 76 22.86 -13.35 -8.77
N GLU A 77 23.49 -14.17 -7.96
CA GLU A 77 24.04 -15.47 -8.38
C GLU A 77 22.91 -16.48 -8.70
N LYS A 78 21.86 -16.52 -7.87
CA LYS A 78 20.78 -17.52 -7.94
C LYS A 78 19.67 -17.13 -8.93
N TYR A 79 19.22 -15.87 -8.94
CA TYR A 79 18.04 -15.42 -9.70
C TYR A 79 18.44 -14.60 -10.92
N LYS A 80 18.19 -15.11 -12.14
CA LYS A 80 18.61 -14.47 -13.39
C LYS A 80 17.65 -13.40 -13.92
N ARG A 81 16.41 -13.35 -13.39
CA ARG A 81 15.35 -12.41 -13.83
C ARG A 81 15.31 -11.10 -13.03
N ILE A 82 16.19 -10.94 -12.06
CA ILE A 82 16.24 -9.73 -11.23
C ILE A 82 17.21 -8.69 -11.79
N ARG A 83 16.90 -7.43 -11.56
CA ARG A 83 17.79 -6.29 -11.79
C ARG A 83 18.02 -5.59 -10.46
N ILE A 84 19.25 -5.35 -10.08
CA ILE A 84 19.64 -4.71 -8.83
C ILE A 84 20.16 -3.30 -9.12
N PHE A 85 19.62 -2.29 -8.43
CA PHE A 85 20.11 -0.91 -8.51
C PHE A 85 20.43 -0.38 -7.13
N SER A 86 21.66 0.10 -6.92
CA SER A 86 22.08 0.64 -5.63
C SER A 86 21.67 2.11 -5.48
N ALA A 87 21.02 2.43 -4.36
CA ALA A 87 20.72 3.79 -3.95
C ALA A 87 21.89 4.46 -3.19
N GLY A 88 22.96 3.70 -2.87
CA GLY A 88 24.14 4.17 -2.16
C GLY A 88 23.94 4.50 -0.68
N LYS A 89 22.71 4.56 -0.20
CA LYS A 89 22.35 4.80 1.20
C LYS A 89 20.90 4.37 1.48
N ASN A 90 20.54 4.26 2.75
CA ASN A 90 19.16 3.97 3.15
C ASN A 90 18.25 5.19 2.95
N LEU A 91 17.39 5.15 1.93
CA LEU A 91 16.39 6.16 1.59
C LEU A 91 15.06 5.95 2.33
N GLY A 92 14.95 4.94 3.18
CA GLY A 92 13.67 4.47 3.73
C GLY A 92 12.83 3.74 2.68
N TYR A 93 11.62 3.35 3.06
CA TYR A 93 10.71 2.66 2.14
C TYR A 93 10.24 3.59 1.01
N ALA A 94 9.73 4.78 1.35
CA ALA A 94 9.21 5.75 0.38
C ALA A 94 10.26 6.15 -0.67
N GLY A 95 11.47 6.49 -0.22
CA GLY A 95 12.57 6.87 -1.11
C GLY A 95 13.08 5.70 -1.95
N GLY A 96 13.19 4.51 -1.38
CA GLY A 96 13.57 3.29 -2.10
C GLY A 96 12.57 2.91 -3.18
N CYS A 97 11.28 2.97 -2.90
CA CYS A 97 10.20 2.76 -3.88
C CYS A 97 10.28 3.77 -5.03
N ASN A 98 10.43 5.06 -4.73
CA ASN A 98 10.58 6.09 -5.76
C ASN A 98 11.83 5.89 -6.62
N PHE A 99 12.95 5.49 -6.01
CA PHE A 99 14.19 5.21 -6.71
C PHE A 99 14.03 4.05 -7.71
N GLY A 100 13.36 2.97 -7.29
CA GLY A 100 13.03 1.85 -8.18
C GLY A 100 12.02 2.24 -9.27
N PHE A 101 10.99 3.02 -8.92
CA PHE A 101 9.96 3.48 -9.84
C PHE A 101 10.53 4.23 -11.06
N GLN A 102 11.53 5.08 -10.85
CA GLN A 102 12.21 5.80 -11.93
C GLN A 102 12.98 4.89 -12.89
N ARG A 103 13.27 3.64 -12.49
CA ARG A 103 14.05 2.64 -13.26
C ARG A 103 13.20 1.58 -13.93
N THR A 104 11.90 1.76 -13.90
CA THR A 104 10.89 0.84 -14.44
C THR A 104 10.03 1.52 -15.51
N ARG A 105 9.27 0.75 -16.31
CA ARG A 105 8.46 1.28 -17.44
C ARG A 105 7.12 0.56 -17.63
N GLY A 106 6.82 -0.49 -16.85
CA GLY A 106 5.58 -1.26 -16.94
C GLY A 106 4.33 -0.42 -16.76
N LYS A 107 3.21 -0.84 -17.36
CA LYS A 107 1.88 -0.23 -17.19
C LYS A 107 1.47 -0.22 -15.72
N TYR A 108 1.80 -1.31 -15.01
CA TYR A 108 1.60 -1.46 -13.57
C TYR A 108 2.93 -1.56 -12.85
N VAL A 109 2.94 -1.11 -11.61
CA VAL A 109 4.07 -1.26 -10.70
C VAL A 109 3.57 -1.89 -9.41
N VAL A 110 4.28 -2.88 -8.91
CA VAL A 110 4.04 -3.45 -7.58
C VAL A 110 5.15 -2.98 -6.66
N PHE A 111 4.80 -2.29 -5.60
CA PHE A 111 5.68 -2.07 -4.46
C PHE A 111 5.52 -3.26 -3.53
N LEU A 112 6.60 -3.99 -3.31
CA LEU A 112 6.59 -5.26 -2.60
C LEU A 112 7.67 -5.26 -1.50
N ASN A 113 7.30 -5.69 -0.29
CA ASN A 113 8.28 -5.94 0.75
C ASN A 113 9.09 -7.21 0.45
N ASN A 114 10.34 -7.21 0.89
CA ASN A 114 11.24 -8.37 0.77
C ASN A 114 10.91 -9.54 1.72
N ASP A 115 9.96 -9.35 2.66
CA ASP A 115 9.51 -10.34 3.64
C ASP A 115 8.10 -10.88 3.32
N THR A 116 7.81 -11.07 2.03
CA THR A 116 6.54 -11.60 1.53
C THR A 116 6.73 -12.84 0.68
N GLU A 117 5.75 -13.74 0.72
CA GLU A 117 5.63 -14.87 -0.22
C GLU A 117 4.26 -14.81 -0.89
N GLN A 118 4.20 -15.05 -2.20
CA GLN A 118 3.01 -14.88 -3.01
C GLN A 118 2.45 -16.23 -3.46
N GLU A 119 1.11 -16.36 -3.52
CA GLU A 119 0.48 -17.47 -4.25
C GLU A 119 0.74 -17.32 -5.77
N PRO A 120 0.84 -18.41 -6.54
CA PRO A 120 1.29 -18.34 -7.94
C PRO A 120 0.47 -17.41 -8.84
N ASP A 121 -0.84 -17.33 -8.67
CA ASP A 121 -1.76 -16.56 -9.54
C ASP A 121 -2.13 -15.16 -8.99
N TRP A 122 -1.45 -14.71 -7.93
CA TRP A 122 -1.77 -13.45 -7.25
C TRP A 122 -1.76 -12.24 -8.19
N LEU A 123 -0.80 -12.19 -9.11
CA LEU A 123 -0.59 -11.04 -9.99
C LEU A 123 -1.61 -11.00 -11.12
N GLU A 124 -1.97 -12.16 -11.68
CA GLU A 124 -3.06 -12.27 -12.66
C GLU A 124 -4.37 -11.73 -12.09
N ARG A 125 -4.70 -12.11 -10.84
CA ARG A 125 -5.92 -11.67 -10.15
C ARG A 125 -5.95 -10.16 -10.00
N LEU A 126 -4.83 -9.53 -9.65
CA LEU A 126 -4.73 -8.08 -9.54
C LEU A 126 -4.87 -7.39 -10.89
N VAL A 127 -4.14 -7.86 -11.91
CA VAL A 127 -4.17 -7.29 -13.25
C VAL A 127 -5.55 -7.42 -13.88
N GLU A 128 -6.22 -8.56 -13.72
CA GLU A 128 -7.58 -8.78 -14.24
C GLU A 128 -8.57 -7.73 -13.71
N ILE A 129 -8.51 -7.41 -12.43
CA ILE A 129 -9.38 -6.37 -11.83
C ILE A 129 -8.97 -4.97 -12.29
N ALA A 130 -7.67 -4.69 -12.39
CA ALA A 130 -7.17 -3.39 -12.85
C ALA A 130 -7.53 -3.08 -14.31
N GLU A 131 -7.58 -4.12 -15.18
CA GLU A 131 -7.95 -3.94 -16.60
C GLU A 131 -9.44 -3.74 -16.81
N LYS A 132 -10.30 -4.15 -15.86
CA LYS A 132 -11.75 -3.96 -15.94
C LYS A 132 -12.19 -2.51 -15.65
N ASP A 133 -11.38 -1.73 -14.92
CA ASP A 133 -11.74 -0.38 -14.51
C ASP A 133 -10.50 0.53 -14.44
N GLU A 134 -10.43 1.50 -15.33
CA GLU A 134 -9.32 2.46 -15.41
C GLU A 134 -9.31 3.44 -14.23
N GLN A 135 -10.39 3.59 -13.48
CA GLN A 135 -10.43 4.41 -12.27
C GLN A 135 -9.72 3.77 -11.09
N ILE A 136 -9.44 2.47 -11.14
CA ILE A 136 -8.66 1.79 -10.10
C ILE A 136 -7.18 2.17 -10.26
N ALA A 137 -6.68 2.95 -9.30
CA ALA A 137 -5.30 3.41 -9.25
C ALA A 137 -4.37 2.51 -8.43
N ALA A 138 -4.90 1.90 -7.36
CA ALA A 138 -4.14 0.99 -6.51
C ALA A 138 -4.97 -0.23 -6.11
N LEU A 139 -4.31 -1.38 -6.02
CA LEU A 139 -4.89 -2.64 -5.62
C LEU A 139 -4.03 -3.29 -4.54
N GLN A 140 -4.69 -3.93 -3.59
CA GLN A 140 -4.08 -4.72 -2.53
C GLN A 140 -4.57 -6.16 -2.62
N PRO A 141 -3.68 -7.18 -2.57
CA PRO A 141 -4.09 -8.57 -2.32
C PRO A 141 -4.56 -8.74 -0.88
N LYS A 142 -5.21 -9.86 -0.57
CA LYS A 142 -5.39 -10.31 0.82
C LYS A 142 -4.03 -10.60 1.43
N LEU A 143 -3.73 -9.97 2.56
CA LEU A 143 -2.49 -10.18 3.31
C LEU A 143 -2.75 -11.09 4.49
N LEU A 144 -2.07 -12.24 4.50
CA LEU A 144 -2.15 -13.24 5.56
C LEU A 144 -0.80 -13.38 6.29
N SER A 145 -0.86 -13.76 7.56
CA SER A 145 0.32 -14.00 8.37
C SER A 145 1.06 -15.26 7.94
N MET A 146 2.33 -15.15 7.58
CA MET A 146 3.19 -16.30 7.29
C MET A 146 3.41 -17.15 8.55
N HIS A 147 3.54 -16.52 9.72
CA HIS A 147 3.67 -17.25 10.98
C HIS A 147 2.45 -18.14 11.26
N ALA A 148 1.24 -17.63 11.06
CA ALA A 148 0.02 -18.43 11.21
C ALA A 148 -0.03 -19.59 10.17
N LYS A 149 0.33 -19.31 8.91
CA LYS A 149 0.42 -20.35 7.86
C LYS A 149 1.33 -21.51 8.25
N MET A 150 2.47 -21.22 8.85
CA MET A 150 3.43 -22.25 9.31
C MET A 150 2.85 -23.14 10.41
N HIS A 151 1.81 -22.69 11.13
CA HIS A 151 1.09 -23.47 12.15
C HIS A 151 -0.26 -24.03 11.64
N GLY A 152 -0.51 -23.95 10.30
CA GLY A 152 -1.75 -24.45 9.71
C GLY A 152 -2.96 -23.54 9.91
N GLU A 153 -2.76 -22.32 10.33
CA GLU A 153 -3.82 -21.34 10.60
C GLU A 153 -3.91 -20.29 9.48
N LYS A 154 -5.11 -19.77 9.25
CA LYS A 154 -5.37 -18.63 8.38
C LYS A 154 -5.72 -17.42 9.24
N VAL A 155 -4.77 -16.51 9.41
CA VAL A 155 -4.94 -15.27 10.18
C VAL A 155 -4.51 -14.11 9.33
N PHE A 156 -5.24 -13.00 9.38
CA PHE A 156 -4.86 -11.79 8.66
C PHE A 156 -3.51 -11.25 9.12
N ASP A 157 -2.79 -10.62 8.20
CA ASP A 157 -1.53 -9.96 8.55
C ASP A 157 -1.77 -8.58 9.16
N TYR A 158 -0.87 -8.18 10.03
CA TYR A 158 -0.91 -6.88 10.70
C TYR A 158 -0.77 -5.70 9.73
N ALA A 159 0.01 -5.83 8.65
CA ALA A 159 0.38 -4.71 7.79
C ALA A 159 -0.76 -4.16 6.91
N GLY A 160 -1.83 -4.92 6.68
CA GLY A 160 -2.91 -4.43 5.82
C GLY A 160 -4.11 -5.37 5.71
N ALA A 161 -3.99 -6.60 6.22
CA ALA A 161 -5.09 -7.59 6.30
C ALA A 161 -5.90 -7.69 5.00
N ALA A 162 -7.22 -7.49 5.05
CA ALA A 162 -8.13 -7.48 3.90
C ALA A 162 -8.43 -6.05 3.39
N GLY A 163 -7.46 -5.15 3.48
CA GLY A 163 -7.57 -3.77 2.99
C GLY A 163 -7.62 -2.71 4.07
N GLY A 164 -6.82 -1.67 3.87
CA GLY A 164 -6.65 -0.59 4.81
C GLY A 164 -7.79 0.42 4.79
N MET A 165 -8.15 0.92 5.98
CA MET A 165 -9.18 1.93 6.19
C MET A 165 -8.61 3.09 7.03
N LEU A 166 -9.24 4.23 6.97
CA LEU A 166 -8.89 5.39 7.78
C LEU A 166 -10.14 5.84 8.55
N ASP A 167 -10.04 5.99 9.87
CA ASP A 167 -11.19 6.41 10.67
C ASP A 167 -11.44 7.94 10.59
N ALA A 168 -12.50 8.41 11.23
CA ALA A 168 -12.88 9.83 11.18
C ALA A 168 -11.81 10.76 11.75
N LEU A 169 -10.96 10.27 12.65
CA LEU A 169 -9.86 11.02 13.28
C LEU A 169 -8.53 10.85 12.53
N GLY A 170 -8.50 10.13 11.39
CA GLY A 170 -7.29 9.92 10.62
C GLY A 170 -6.36 8.84 11.20
N TYR A 171 -6.89 7.92 12.00
CA TYR A 171 -6.16 6.75 12.45
C TYR A 171 -6.33 5.59 11.48
N PRO A 172 -5.25 4.93 11.03
CA PRO A 172 -5.33 3.79 10.16
C PRO A 172 -5.74 2.52 10.92
N TYR A 173 -6.65 1.76 10.32
CA TYR A 173 -7.00 0.41 10.68
C TYR A 173 -7.18 -0.43 9.41
N ALA A 174 -7.45 -1.71 9.50
CA ALA A 174 -7.72 -2.55 8.34
C ALA A 174 -8.92 -3.47 8.59
N ARG A 175 -9.55 -3.90 7.53
CA ARG A 175 -10.58 -4.95 7.58
C ARG A 175 -9.89 -6.25 8.01
N GLY A 176 -10.27 -6.78 9.17
CA GLY A 176 -9.58 -7.90 9.83
C GLY A 176 -8.49 -7.50 10.82
N ARG A 177 -8.24 -6.18 11.04
CA ARG A 177 -7.27 -5.72 12.04
C ARG A 177 -7.60 -4.35 12.64
N VAL A 178 -7.61 -4.26 13.96
CA VAL A 178 -7.67 -2.98 14.69
C VAL A 178 -6.58 -2.98 15.78
N PHE A 179 -5.61 -2.08 15.71
CA PHE A 179 -4.37 -2.10 16.50
C PHE A 179 -3.64 -3.45 16.36
N ASN A 180 -3.31 -4.06 17.51
CA ASN A 180 -2.62 -5.36 17.56
C ASN A 180 -3.58 -6.56 17.52
N SER A 181 -4.89 -6.32 17.40
CA SER A 181 -5.89 -7.38 17.30
C SER A 181 -6.12 -7.72 15.85
N VAL A 182 -5.76 -8.93 15.44
CA VAL A 182 -6.00 -9.49 14.11
C VAL A 182 -7.05 -10.60 14.20
N GLU A 183 -7.83 -10.75 13.14
CA GLU A 183 -8.88 -11.76 13.00
C GLU A 183 -8.36 -13.00 12.28
N ALA A 184 -8.97 -14.17 12.58
CA ALA A 184 -8.85 -15.32 11.73
C ALA A 184 -9.59 -15.08 10.38
N ASP A 185 -9.06 -15.59 9.27
CA ASP A 185 -9.69 -15.54 7.97
C ASP A 185 -10.62 -16.75 7.79
N HIS A 186 -11.92 -16.49 7.81
CA HIS A 186 -12.99 -17.45 7.55
C HIS A 186 -13.72 -17.13 6.23
N GLY A 187 -13.15 -16.29 5.37
CA GLY A 187 -13.79 -15.81 4.14
C GLY A 187 -14.69 -14.58 4.32
N GLN A 188 -14.74 -13.98 5.51
CA GLN A 188 -15.61 -12.83 5.82
C GLN A 188 -15.31 -11.57 5.00
N TYR A 189 -14.14 -11.51 4.34
CA TYR A 189 -13.71 -10.40 3.48
C TYR A 189 -13.32 -10.87 2.06
N ASP A 190 -13.97 -11.90 1.51
CA ASP A 190 -13.62 -12.48 0.21
C ASP A 190 -14.22 -11.74 -1.00
N THR A 191 -14.93 -10.64 -0.77
CA THR A 191 -15.43 -9.77 -1.83
C THR A 191 -14.43 -8.68 -2.18
N THR A 192 -14.27 -8.42 -3.49
CA THR A 192 -13.50 -7.27 -3.99
C THR A 192 -14.21 -5.98 -3.64
N GLU A 193 -13.57 -5.10 -2.87
CA GLU A 193 -14.18 -3.87 -2.36
C GLU A 193 -13.24 -2.66 -2.36
N ASP A 194 -13.87 -1.47 -2.39
CA ASP A 194 -13.16 -0.21 -2.20
C ASP A 194 -12.62 -0.10 -0.77
N ILE A 195 -11.34 0.21 -0.67
CA ILE A 195 -10.64 0.45 0.59
C ILE A 195 -10.08 1.87 0.64
N PHE A 196 -9.60 2.32 1.79
CA PHE A 196 -8.99 3.64 1.87
C PHE A 196 -7.54 3.63 1.40
N TRP A 197 -6.75 2.65 1.83
CA TRP A 197 -5.33 2.52 1.47
C TRP A 197 -4.95 1.07 1.24
N ALA A 198 -4.05 0.87 0.29
CA ALA A 198 -3.38 -0.39 0.02
C ALA A 198 -2.05 -0.45 0.77
N SER A 199 -1.75 -1.61 1.36
CA SER A 199 -0.53 -1.81 2.15
C SER A 199 0.73 -1.82 1.30
N GLY A 200 1.76 -1.11 1.75
CA GLY A 200 3.09 -1.17 1.15
C GLY A 200 3.74 -2.57 1.16
N ALA A 201 3.22 -3.51 1.95
CA ALA A 201 3.71 -4.88 1.91
C ALA A 201 3.51 -5.53 0.53
N ALA A 202 2.40 -5.24 -0.17
CA ALA A 202 2.15 -5.66 -1.55
C ALA A 202 1.08 -4.75 -2.18
N MET A 203 1.49 -3.68 -2.82
CA MET A 203 0.61 -2.70 -3.46
C MET A 203 0.88 -2.63 -4.96
N MET A 204 -0.07 -3.07 -5.79
CA MET A 204 -0.04 -2.82 -7.23
C MET A 204 -0.65 -1.46 -7.54
N VAL A 205 0.00 -0.67 -8.38
CA VAL A 205 -0.45 0.67 -8.77
C VAL A 205 -0.43 0.84 -10.29
N ARG A 206 -1.32 1.68 -10.80
CA ARG A 206 -1.28 2.16 -12.18
C ARG A 206 -0.20 3.23 -12.31
N ARG A 207 0.83 2.98 -13.12
CA ARG A 207 1.99 3.87 -13.30
C ARG A 207 1.59 5.31 -13.59
N ALA A 208 0.74 5.52 -14.58
CA ALA A 208 0.35 6.87 -15.02
C ALA A 208 -0.25 7.71 -13.87
N VAL A 209 -0.99 7.07 -12.93
CA VAL A 209 -1.55 7.77 -11.77
C VAL A 209 -0.46 8.13 -10.76
N VAL A 210 0.50 7.24 -10.53
CA VAL A 210 1.63 7.53 -9.62
C VAL A 210 2.50 8.65 -10.17
N GLU A 211 2.76 8.67 -11.49
CA GLU A 211 3.47 9.76 -12.17
C GLU A 211 2.72 11.10 -12.04
N GLN A 212 1.41 11.10 -12.30
CA GLN A 212 0.55 12.28 -12.15
C GLN A 212 0.59 12.86 -10.73
N LEU A 213 0.66 12.00 -9.72
CA LEU A 213 0.64 12.39 -8.30
C LEU A 213 2.04 12.63 -7.71
N GLY A 214 3.12 12.41 -8.47
CA GLY A 214 4.50 12.64 -8.06
C GLY A 214 5.09 11.57 -7.13
N GLY A 215 4.54 10.34 -7.13
CA GLY A 215 5.06 9.22 -6.35
C GLY A 215 4.79 9.31 -4.84
N PHE A 216 5.58 8.59 -4.06
CA PHE A 216 5.59 8.72 -2.60
C PHE A 216 6.25 10.04 -2.18
N ASP A 217 5.76 10.62 -1.10
CA ASP A 217 6.48 11.72 -0.43
C ASP A 217 7.63 11.12 0.41
N SER A 218 8.86 11.28 -0.06
CA SER A 218 10.05 10.69 0.58
C SER A 218 10.31 11.19 2.01
N GLU A 219 9.69 12.30 2.42
CA GLU A 219 9.80 12.83 3.79
C GLU A 219 9.21 11.87 4.83
N PHE A 220 8.26 11.01 4.44
CA PHE A 220 7.73 9.98 5.33
C PHE A 220 8.81 9.00 5.79
N PHE A 221 9.78 8.70 4.96
CA PHE A 221 10.81 7.68 5.16
C PHE A 221 10.23 6.26 5.22
N ALA A 222 9.37 5.98 6.20
CA ALA A 222 8.60 4.75 6.36
C ALA A 222 7.36 5.01 7.24
N HIS A 223 6.29 4.26 7.04
CA HIS A 223 4.97 4.37 7.65
C HIS A 223 4.17 5.60 7.21
N MET A 224 2.93 5.39 6.83
CA MET A 224 1.94 6.36 6.33
C MET A 224 2.19 6.88 4.90
N GLU A 225 3.30 6.59 4.24
CA GLU A 225 3.57 7.01 2.86
C GLU A 225 2.59 6.39 1.87
N GLU A 226 2.23 5.13 2.05
CA GLU A 226 1.24 4.42 1.24
C GLU A 226 -0.16 4.96 1.48
N ILE A 227 -0.48 5.31 2.73
CA ILE A 227 -1.77 5.91 3.09
C ILE A 227 -1.89 7.30 2.48
N ASP A 228 -0.81 8.09 2.55
CA ASP A 228 -0.73 9.41 1.92
C ASP A 228 -0.93 9.34 0.41
N LEU A 229 -0.25 8.40 -0.27
CA LEU A 229 -0.39 8.21 -1.71
C LEU A 229 -1.81 7.78 -2.08
N CYS A 230 -2.39 6.82 -1.38
CA CYS A 230 -3.77 6.38 -1.59
C CYS A 230 -4.78 7.49 -1.32
N TRP A 231 -4.55 8.32 -0.29
CA TRP A 231 -5.41 9.50 -0.04
C TRP A 231 -5.35 10.49 -1.21
N ARG A 232 -4.15 10.77 -1.74
CA ARG A 232 -4.00 11.62 -2.94
C ARG A 232 -4.67 11.02 -4.18
N MET A 233 -4.62 9.69 -4.37
CA MET A 233 -5.37 9.00 -5.42
C MET A 233 -6.88 9.25 -5.28
N LYS A 234 -7.44 9.07 -4.08
CA LYS A 234 -8.85 9.34 -3.81
C LYS A 234 -9.23 10.82 -3.99
N LEU A 235 -8.35 11.75 -3.59
CA LEU A 235 -8.56 13.19 -3.84
C LEU A 235 -8.64 13.50 -5.34
N ALA A 236 -7.86 12.81 -6.15
CA ALA A 236 -7.86 12.96 -7.61
C ALA A 236 -9.01 12.19 -8.31
N GLY A 237 -9.90 11.52 -7.56
CA GLY A 237 -11.06 10.81 -8.08
C GLY A 237 -10.82 9.35 -8.42
N TYR A 238 -9.67 8.78 -8.07
CA TYR A 238 -9.37 7.37 -8.30
C TYR A 238 -9.84 6.47 -7.16
N ARG A 239 -9.95 5.18 -7.47
CA ARG A 239 -10.32 4.11 -6.54
C ARG A 239 -9.09 3.36 -6.05
N VAL A 240 -9.17 2.88 -4.82
CA VAL A 240 -8.22 1.94 -4.21
C VAL A 240 -9.00 0.71 -3.79
N VAL A 241 -8.58 -0.49 -4.19
CA VAL A 241 -9.39 -1.71 -4.10
C VAL A 241 -8.60 -2.83 -3.43
N CYS A 242 -9.26 -3.62 -2.58
CA CYS A 242 -8.75 -4.91 -2.13
C CYS A 242 -9.29 -6.03 -3.02
N VAL A 243 -8.40 -6.94 -3.45
CA VAL A 243 -8.71 -8.10 -4.29
C VAL A 243 -8.40 -9.37 -3.51
N PRO A 244 -9.35 -9.91 -2.73
CA PRO A 244 -9.08 -11.02 -1.82
C PRO A 244 -8.75 -12.35 -2.50
N SER A 245 -9.10 -12.51 -3.78
CA SER A 245 -8.69 -13.67 -4.59
C SER A 245 -7.19 -13.73 -4.87
N ALA A 246 -6.50 -12.58 -4.82
CA ALA A 246 -5.05 -12.51 -4.81
C ALA A 246 -4.56 -12.64 -3.36
N VAL A 247 -3.64 -13.56 -3.08
CA VAL A 247 -3.15 -13.82 -1.71
C VAL A 247 -1.64 -13.64 -1.64
N VAL A 248 -1.21 -12.92 -0.62
CA VAL A 248 0.20 -12.73 -0.27
C VAL A 248 0.36 -12.99 1.23
N TYR A 249 1.35 -13.77 1.59
CA TYR A 249 1.75 -14.01 2.97
C TYR A 249 2.89 -13.07 3.34
N HIS A 250 2.84 -12.54 4.57
CA HIS A 250 3.82 -11.58 5.05
C HIS A 250 4.39 -12.05 6.39
N TYR A 251 5.71 -11.97 6.54
CA TYR A 251 6.37 -12.35 7.79
C TYR A 251 6.18 -11.30 8.88
N GLY A 252 6.18 -10.03 8.49
CA GLY A 252 5.98 -8.89 9.38
C GLY A 252 7.13 -8.64 10.36
N GLY A 253 7.40 -7.35 10.62
CA GLY A 253 8.35 -6.96 11.67
C GLY A 253 9.84 -7.08 11.33
N ALA A 254 10.20 -7.50 10.13
CA ALA A 254 11.60 -7.69 9.72
C ALA A 254 12.43 -6.39 9.78
N THR A 255 11.82 -5.23 9.51
CA THR A 255 12.55 -3.96 9.42
C THR A 255 12.42 -3.10 10.67
N LEU A 256 11.23 -2.99 11.26
CA LEU A 256 10.96 -2.19 12.46
C LEU A 256 10.00 -2.94 13.39
N ALA A 257 10.54 -3.66 14.37
CA ALA A 257 9.77 -4.40 15.36
C ALA A 257 8.76 -3.52 16.14
N ALA A 258 7.72 -4.13 16.68
CA ALA A 258 6.81 -3.49 17.62
C ALA A 258 7.63 -2.95 18.82
N GLY A 259 7.36 -1.72 19.25
CA GLY A 259 8.11 -1.08 20.34
C GLY A 259 9.42 -0.40 19.93
N ASN A 260 9.81 -0.43 18.65
CA ASN A 260 10.97 0.34 18.21
C ASN A 260 10.68 1.86 18.34
N PRO A 261 11.52 2.61 19.08
CA PRO A 261 11.29 4.04 19.31
C PRO A 261 11.22 4.87 18.02
N ARG A 262 11.96 4.48 16.98
CA ARG A 262 11.92 5.14 15.68
C ARG A 262 10.56 4.96 15.02
N LYS A 263 9.92 3.78 15.16
CA LYS A 263 8.56 3.52 14.67
C LYS A 263 7.53 4.42 15.34
N ILE A 264 7.65 4.60 16.67
CA ILE A 264 6.77 5.52 17.42
C ILE A 264 6.92 6.94 16.90
N TYR A 265 8.18 7.44 16.80
CA TYR A 265 8.46 8.76 16.25
C TYR A 265 7.85 8.94 14.85
N LEU A 266 8.07 8.00 13.93
CA LEU A 266 7.56 8.08 12.57
C LEU A 266 6.02 8.06 12.54
N ASN A 267 5.37 7.20 13.32
CA ASN A 267 3.91 7.13 13.34
C ASN A 267 3.27 8.44 13.80
N HIS A 268 3.74 9.06 14.89
CA HIS A 268 3.22 10.34 15.36
C HIS A 268 3.52 11.47 14.37
N ARG A 269 4.77 11.58 13.89
CA ARG A 269 5.20 12.58 12.93
C ARG A 269 4.40 12.53 11.64
N ASN A 270 4.38 11.34 11.04
CA ASN A 270 3.83 11.12 9.70
C ASN A 270 2.31 11.24 9.67
N ASN A 271 1.63 10.77 10.72
CA ASN A 271 0.17 10.85 10.77
C ASN A 271 -0.30 12.31 10.83
N VAL A 272 0.33 13.17 11.64
CA VAL A 272 0.02 14.59 11.70
C VAL A 272 0.31 15.27 10.36
N MET A 273 1.50 15.03 9.77
CA MET A 273 1.89 15.56 8.47
C MET A 273 0.89 15.15 7.37
N MET A 274 0.49 13.88 7.33
CA MET A 274 -0.47 13.35 6.36
C MET A 274 -1.83 14.05 6.47
N ILE A 275 -2.36 14.22 7.68
CA ILE A 275 -3.64 14.91 7.92
C ILE A 275 -3.58 16.36 7.46
N VAL A 276 -2.55 17.11 7.88
CA VAL A 276 -2.37 18.52 7.49
C VAL A 276 -2.29 18.67 5.99
N LYS A 277 -1.60 17.75 5.32
CA LYS A 277 -1.39 17.76 3.86
C LYS A 277 -2.67 17.45 3.07
N ASN A 278 -3.44 16.44 3.47
CA ASN A 278 -4.49 15.86 2.64
C ASN A 278 -5.93 16.29 3.00
N ALA A 279 -6.25 16.55 4.28
CA ALA A 279 -7.61 16.91 4.68
C ALA A 279 -8.08 18.22 4.03
N SER A 280 -9.38 18.37 3.72
CA SER A 280 -9.96 19.66 3.31
C SER A 280 -9.77 20.70 4.41
N LEU A 281 -9.89 21.97 4.07
CA LEU A 281 -9.78 23.03 5.09
C LEU A 281 -10.86 22.88 6.16
N GLY A 282 -12.12 22.66 5.75
CA GLY A 282 -13.23 22.46 6.68
C GLY A 282 -13.02 21.28 7.62
N ARG A 283 -12.48 20.15 7.09
CA ARG A 283 -12.14 19.00 7.94
C ARG A 283 -10.97 19.32 8.87
N LEU A 284 -9.94 20.00 8.39
CA LEU A 284 -8.75 20.33 9.17
C LEU A 284 -9.06 21.22 10.37
N LEU A 285 -9.97 22.18 10.20
CA LEU A 285 -10.35 23.14 11.27
C LEU A 285 -10.91 22.44 12.51
N TRP A 286 -11.69 21.37 12.37
CA TRP A 286 -12.19 20.63 13.55
C TRP A 286 -11.29 19.46 13.92
N LEU A 287 -10.67 18.79 12.94
CA LEU A 287 -9.87 17.59 13.18
C LEU A 287 -8.54 17.90 13.85
N PHE A 288 -7.88 18.99 13.44
CA PHE A 288 -6.54 19.33 13.95
C PHE A 288 -6.53 19.60 15.47
N PRO A 289 -7.44 20.40 16.05
CA PRO A 289 -7.50 20.57 17.50
C PRO A 289 -7.73 19.25 18.24
N VAL A 290 -8.63 18.41 17.74
CA VAL A 290 -8.91 17.08 18.32
C VAL A 290 -7.65 16.20 18.27
N ARG A 291 -6.96 16.18 17.11
CA ARG A 291 -5.72 15.42 16.96
C ARG A 291 -4.62 15.92 17.88
N LEU A 292 -4.46 17.22 18.01
CA LEU A 292 -3.49 17.81 18.93
C LEU A 292 -3.78 17.39 20.38
N ALA A 293 -5.04 17.44 20.80
CA ALA A 293 -5.45 16.98 22.13
C ALA A 293 -5.12 15.49 22.35
N LEU A 294 -5.34 14.64 21.32
CA LEU A 294 -5.00 13.22 21.40
C LEU A 294 -3.49 12.96 21.40
N GLU A 295 -2.70 13.77 20.71
CA GLU A 295 -1.24 13.70 20.77
C GLU A 295 -0.72 14.09 22.18
N LEU A 296 -1.30 15.13 22.79
CA LEU A 296 -0.99 15.52 24.17
C LEU A 296 -1.43 14.43 25.18
N ALA A 297 -2.60 13.83 24.97
CA ALA A 297 -3.05 12.71 25.79
C ALA A 297 -2.10 11.49 25.66
N SER A 298 -1.56 11.24 24.46
CA SER A 298 -0.58 10.17 24.25
C SER A 298 0.74 10.44 25.00
N LEU A 299 1.17 11.70 25.08
CA LEU A 299 2.34 12.11 25.88
C LEU A 299 2.11 11.80 27.37
N LEU A 300 0.93 12.14 27.92
CA LEU A 300 0.57 11.81 29.30
C LEU A 300 0.54 10.31 29.54
N TYR A 301 -0.05 9.55 28.64
CA TYR A 301 -0.05 8.09 28.68
C TYR A 301 1.37 7.51 28.73
N TYR A 302 2.25 7.94 27.79
CA TYR A 302 3.63 7.48 27.79
C TYR A 302 4.40 7.93 29.03
N GLN A 303 4.13 9.13 29.56
CA GLN A 303 4.74 9.61 30.80
C GLN A 303 4.41 8.69 31.99
N CYS A 304 3.21 8.12 32.01
CA CYS A 304 2.77 7.22 33.09
C CYS A 304 3.24 5.78 32.91
N TYR A 305 3.26 5.27 31.66
CA TYR A 305 3.36 3.82 31.41
C TYR A 305 4.59 3.40 30.59
N ALA A 306 5.28 4.32 29.88
CA ALA A 306 6.39 3.98 28.99
C ALA A 306 7.27 5.21 28.71
N LYS A 307 7.90 5.74 29.76
CA LYS A 307 8.63 7.04 29.76
C LYS A 307 9.70 7.16 28.69
N GLU A 308 10.29 6.04 28.27
CA GLU A 308 11.29 5.96 27.23
C GLU A 308 10.77 6.49 25.86
N TYR A 309 9.44 6.47 25.63
CA TYR A 309 8.85 6.93 24.37
C TYR A 309 8.47 8.41 24.33
N VAL A 310 8.36 9.07 25.49
CA VAL A 310 7.93 10.48 25.61
C VAL A 310 8.78 11.39 24.70
N ARG A 311 10.11 11.23 24.74
CA ARG A 311 11.03 12.04 23.93
C ARG A 311 10.79 11.91 22.42
N TYR A 312 10.33 10.74 21.96
CA TYR A 312 10.10 10.48 20.53
C TYR A 312 8.81 11.13 20.04
N VAL A 313 7.76 11.14 20.87
CA VAL A 313 6.52 11.87 20.58
C VAL A 313 6.77 13.38 20.58
N TRP A 314 7.49 13.90 21.58
CA TRP A 314 7.90 15.31 21.59
C TRP A 314 8.71 15.71 20.34
N ARG A 315 9.66 14.89 19.94
CA ARG A 315 10.43 15.12 18.70
C ARG A 315 9.54 15.10 17.47
N ALA A 316 8.52 14.25 17.41
CA ALA A 316 7.58 14.19 16.32
C ALA A 316 6.72 15.48 16.22
N LEU A 317 6.20 15.95 17.35
CA LEU A 317 5.42 17.20 17.41
C LEU A 317 6.28 18.41 17.06
N TRP A 318 7.49 18.49 17.63
CA TRP A 318 8.45 19.56 17.32
C TRP A 318 8.84 19.58 15.86
N TRP A 319 9.07 18.40 15.26
CA TRP A 319 9.38 18.30 13.85
C TRP A 319 8.24 18.84 12.98
N ASN A 320 6.99 18.47 13.27
CA ASN A 320 5.82 18.97 12.54
C ASN A 320 5.67 20.50 12.67
N LEU A 321 5.95 21.06 13.84
CA LEU A 321 5.93 22.51 14.03
C LEU A 321 7.02 23.21 13.20
N LYS A 322 8.25 22.70 13.27
CA LYS A 322 9.40 23.26 12.54
C LYS A 322 9.21 23.19 11.02
N HIS A 323 8.65 22.09 10.49
CA HIS A 323 8.46 21.87 9.05
C HIS A 323 7.02 22.16 8.60
N LEU A 324 6.27 22.92 9.37
CA LEU A 324 4.91 23.31 8.99
C LEU A 324 4.87 24.09 7.67
N PRO A 325 5.79 25.05 7.37
CA PRO A 325 5.79 25.78 6.10
C PRO A 325 5.94 24.83 4.89
N GLU A 326 6.84 23.85 4.97
CA GLU A 326 7.05 22.84 3.91
C GLU A 326 5.82 21.94 3.75
N THR A 327 5.22 21.51 4.87
CA THR A 327 3.98 20.71 4.84
C THR A 327 2.82 21.50 4.22
N LEU A 328 2.70 22.81 4.52
CA LEU A 328 1.70 23.69 3.91
C LEU A 328 1.97 23.94 2.42
N SER A 329 3.23 24.00 2.01
CA SER A 329 3.59 24.06 0.58
C SER A 329 3.13 22.78 -0.15
N LYS A 330 3.44 21.60 0.40
CA LYS A 330 2.96 20.31 -0.13
C LYS A 330 1.44 20.24 -0.14
N ARG A 331 0.77 20.75 0.91
CA ARG A 331 -0.68 20.85 0.96
C ARG A 331 -1.24 21.63 -0.22
N ARG A 332 -0.66 22.80 -0.56
CA ARG A 332 -1.12 23.60 -1.71
C ARG A 332 -1.16 22.76 -2.97
N THR A 333 -0.08 22.04 -3.28
CA THR A 333 0.00 21.14 -4.43
C THR A 333 -1.06 20.03 -4.35
N VAL A 334 -1.24 19.38 -3.21
CA VAL A 334 -2.24 18.30 -3.05
C VAL A 334 -3.67 18.83 -3.24
N GLN A 335 -3.97 20.02 -2.69
CA GLN A 335 -5.32 20.59 -2.80
C GLN A 335 -5.66 21.03 -4.23
N THR A 336 -4.69 21.36 -5.10
CA THR A 336 -4.97 21.62 -6.53
C THR A 336 -5.38 20.36 -7.30
N MET A 337 -4.99 19.18 -6.82
CA MET A 337 -5.37 17.90 -7.43
C MET A 337 -6.77 17.42 -6.99
N ARG A 338 -7.39 18.06 -6.00
CA ARG A 338 -8.64 17.64 -5.39
C ARG A 338 -9.81 17.75 -6.36
N LYS A 339 -10.45 16.61 -6.64
CA LYS A 339 -11.70 16.49 -7.41
C LYS A 339 -12.86 15.98 -6.57
N CYS A 340 -12.58 15.33 -5.42
CA CYS A 340 -13.59 14.73 -4.54
C CYS A 340 -13.66 15.42 -3.19
N HIS A 341 -14.86 15.51 -2.63
CA HIS A 341 -15.09 16.01 -1.28
C HIS A 341 -14.72 14.97 -0.21
N ASP A 342 -14.27 15.41 0.97
CA ASP A 342 -13.94 14.51 2.07
C ASP A 342 -15.13 13.60 2.46
N LYS A 343 -16.38 14.07 2.32
CA LYS A 343 -17.58 13.26 2.58
C LYS A 343 -17.65 12.00 1.70
N GLU A 344 -17.24 12.11 0.46
CA GLU A 344 -17.20 10.98 -0.49
C GLU A 344 -16.03 10.05 -0.15
N ILE A 345 -14.87 10.62 0.10
CA ILE A 345 -13.63 9.87 0.41
C ILE A 345 -13.79 9.04 1.68
N PHE A 346 -14.47 9.61 2.70
CA PHE A 346 -14.69 8.98 4.00
C PHE A 346 -16.04 8.27 4.12
N LYS A 347 -16.78 8.08 3.03
CA LYS A 347 -18.13 7.44 3.03
C LYS A 347 -18.12 6.08 3.73
N ASN A 348 -17.08 5.28 3.51
CA ASN A 348 -16.92 3.94 4.09
C ASN A 348 -16.04 3.93 5.34
N SER A 349 -15.69 5.10 5.89
CA SER A 349 -14.89 5.19 7.11
C SER A 349 -15.70 4.83 8.34
N GLY A 350 -15.15 3.99 9.19
CA GLY A 350 -15.82 3.40 10.35
C GLY A 350 -15.97 4.32 11.58
N GLY A 351 -16.29 5.60 11.42
CA GLY A 351 -16.51 6.51 12.56
C GLY A 351 -15.24 6.65 13.43
N LEU A 352 -15.36 6.38 14.74
CA LEU A 352 -14.28 6.50 15.74
C LEU A 352 -13.71 5.12 16.10
N VAL A 353 -13.40 4.27 15.15
CA VAL A 353 -13.02 2.85 15.36
C VAL A 353 -11.85 2.71 16.31
N VAL A 354 -10.79 3.47 16.07
CA VAL A 354 -9.54 3.37 16.83
C VAL A 354 -9.73 3.91 18.25
N LEU A 355 -10.41 5.05 18.40
CA LEU A 355 -10.69 5.64 19.70
C LEU A 355 -11.61 4.75 20.55
N LYS A 356 -12.66 4.16 19.97
CA LYS A 356 -13.52 3.19 20.66
C LYS A 356 -12.73 1.98 21.17
N LYS A 357 -11.81 1.45 20.35
CA LYS A 357 -10.94 0.33 20.78
C LYS A 357 -10.02 0.73 21.93
N VAL A 358 -9.48 1.94 21.95
CA VAL A 358 -8.64 2.45 23.05
C VAL A 358 -9.44 2.58 24.35
N ILE A 359 -10.63 3.22 24.28
CA ILE A 359 -11.42 3.54 25.48
C ILE A 359 -12.09 2.28 26.05
N PHE A 360 -12.68 1.45 25.23
CA PHE A 360 -13.51 0.32 25.66
C PHE A 360 -12.78 -1.03 25.69
N GLY A 361 -11.49 -1.07 25.37
CA GLY A 361 -10.58 -2.20 25.60
C GLY A 361 -10.96 -3.57 25.04
N ARG A 362 -12.22 -3.79 24.64
CA ARG A 362 -12.78 -5.01 24.09
C ARG A 362 -13.95 -4.69 23.16
N MET A 363 -13.67 -4.38 21.91
CA MET A 363 -14.65 -4.83 20.93
C MET A 363 -14.40 -6.33 20.73
N LYS A 364 -15.27 -7.17 21.31
CA LYS A 364 -15.42 -8.53 20.83
C LYS A 364 -15.61 -8.44 19.33
N THR A 365 -14.71 -9.01 18.57
CA THR A 365 -14.94 -9.39 17.19
C THR A 365 -16.04 -10.44 17.24
N ASN A 366 -17.30 -10.01 17.25
CA ASN A 366 -18.41 -10.92 17.07
C ASN A 366 -18.47 -11.26 15.59
N GLY A 367 -17.77 -12.33 15.24
CA GLY A 367 -18.17 -13.14 14.11
C GLY A 367 -19.58 -13.70 14.39
N ARG A 368 -20.59 -13.17 13.74
CA ARG A 368 -21.82 -13.82 13.34
C ARG A 368 -22.16 -13.39 11.93
#